data_3c097a09ba69b31b543afc32d4c69dcb
#
_entry.id   3c097a09ba69b31b543afc32d4c69dcb
#
_cell.length_a   1.000
_cell.length_b   1.000
_cell.length_c   1.000
_cell.angle_alpha   90.00
_cell.angle_beta   90.00
_cell.angle_gamma   90.00
#
_symmetry.space_group_name_H-M   'P 1'
#
loop_
_entity.id
_entity.type
_entity.pdbx_description
1 polymer ?
#
loop_
_entity_poly.entity_id
_entity_poly.type
_entity_poly.pdbx_seq_one_letter_code
_entity_poly.pdbx_strand_id
1 'polypeptide(L)'
;AQTAGSINIDAEKMNADMIAFPGHKGLMGPLGTGGLYVKSPEELAPLVTGGTGSNSESVSQPKFMPDKFHSGTMNTPAIKALGAGVKYVMKYGVDVIGKHEKMLSEKFKENLMNMDNVTVYGNDNSVATVAFNVANLGSEEVFEMLKGKAAVRAGYHCAPLAHRAIGTSDRGAVRASFGVFNSKNDVVKMTDYVYKISKNMSG
;
A
#
# COMPACT_ATOMS: atom_id res chain seq x y z
N ALA A 1 -1.30 1.19 -6.50
CA ALA A 1 -1.70 1.70 -5.16
C ALA A 1 -0.68 1.35 -4.06
N GLN A 2 0.03 0.25 -4.14
CA GLN A 2 1.05 -0.17 -3.15
C GLN A 2 2.49 0.16 -3.59
N THR A 3 2.67 0.61 -4.82
CA THR A 3 3.99 0.83 -5.42
C THR A 3 4.40 2.30 -5.47
N ALA A 4 3.43 3.22 -5.54
CA ALA A 4 3.73 4.66 -5.52
C ALA A 4 4.46 5.04 -4.23
N GLY A 5 5.66 5.60 -4.37
CA GLY A 5 6.56 5.96 -3.27
C GLY A 5 7.68 4.96 -2.96
N SER A 6 7.58 3.70 -3.44
CA SER A 6 8.59 2.65 -3.20
C SER A 6 9.14 2.02 -4.48
N ILE A 7 8.43 2.18 -5.60
CA ILE A 7 8.87 1.71 -6.92
C ILE A 7 8.78 2.87 -7.90
N ASN A 8 9.80 3.02 -8.73
CA ASN A 8 9.78 4.04 -9.78
C ASN A 8 8.69 3.71 -10.81
N ILE A 9 7.75 4.62 -10.98
CA ILE A 9 6.63 4.50 -11.92
C ILE A 9 6.86 5.51 -13.05
N ASP A 10 7.10 5.00 -14.23
CA ASP A 10 7.32 5.79 -15.45
C ASP A 10 6.16 5.50 -16.41
N ALA A 11 5.24 6.45 -16.53
CA ALA A 11 4.02 6.29 -17.31
C ALA A 11 4.31 6.08 -18.81
N GLU A 12 5.37 6.69 -19.34
CA GLU A 12 5.76 6.57 -20.74
C GLU A 12 6.32 5.17 -21.02
N LYS A 13 7.25 4.67 -20.18
CA LYS A 13 7.81 3.31 -20.32
C LYS A 13 6.75 2.22 -20.11
N MET A 14 5.77 2.48 -19.26
CA MET A 14 4.63 1.59 -19.06
C MET A 14 3.60 1.65 -20.20
N ASN A 15 3.73 2.63 -21.09
CA ASN A 15 2.72 2.96 -22.12
C ASN A 15 1.32 3.09 -21.51
N ALA A 16 1.23 3.78 -20.36
CA ALA A 16 -0.01 3.94 -19.63
C ALA A 16 -0.71 5.24 -20.01
N ASP A 17 -1.97 5.17 -20.37
CA ASP A 17 -2.78 6.36 -20.68
C ASP A 17 -3.30 7.04 -19.40
N MET A 18 -3.57 6.24 -18.36
CA MET A 18 -4.03 6.74 -17.06
C MET A 18 -3.43 5.92 -15.91
N ILE A 19 -3.07 6.61 -14.83
CA ILE A 19 -2.60 5.97 -13.59
C ILE A 19 -3.27 6.64 -12.40
N ALA A 20 -4.10 5.89 -11.68
CA ALA A 20 -4.69 6.33 -10.42
C ALA A 20 -3.88 5.80 -9.23
N PHE A 21 -3.63 6.63 -8.23
CA PHE A 21 -2.89 6.26 -7.04
C PHE A 21 -3.42 6.95 -5.78
N PRO A 22 -3.44 6.27 -4.62
CA PRO A 22 -3.81 6.88 -3.35
C PRO A 22 -2.63 7.67 -2.76
N GLY A 23 -2.93 8.75 -2.06
CA GLY A 23 -1.92 9.53 -1.36
C GLY A 23 -1.53 8.98 0.02
N HIS A 24 -2.41 8.18 0.65
CA HIS A 24 -2.29 7.74 2.04
C HIS A 24 -1.47 6.46 2.26
N LYS A 25 -0.72 5.99 1.25
CA LYS A 25 0.18 4.82 1.34
C LYS A 25 1.64 5.27 1.25
N GLY A 26 2.43 4.74 0.34
CA GLY A 26 3.85 5.06 0.22
C GLY A 26 4.17 6.54 -0.06
N LEU A 27 3.18 7.35 -0.46
CA LEU A 27 3.32 8.80 -0.59
C LEU A 27 3.10 9.57 0.72
N MET A 28 2.75 8.88 1.83
CA MET A 28 2.67 9.45 3.20
C MET A 28 1.69 10.60 3.37
N GLY A 29 0.71 10.73 2.49
CA GLY A 29 -0.35 11.72 2.58
C GLY A 29 -1.50 11.27 3.49
N PRO A 30 -2.42 12.18 3.85
CA PRO A 30 -3.59 11.84 4.64
C PRO A 30 -4.61 11.01 3.83
N LEU A 31 -5.52 10.36 4.56
CA LEU A 31 -6.68 9.67 3.97
C LEU A 31 -7.50 10.63 3.11
N GLY A 32 -8.15 10.11 2.06
CA GLY A 32 -8.95 10.90 1.14
C GLY A 32 -8.13 11.71 0.13
N THR A 33 -6.81 11.51 0.06
CA THR A 33 -5.94 12.10 -0.97
C THR A 33 -5.45 11.07 -1.97
N GLY A 34 -5.13 11.54 -3.17
CA GLY A 34 -4.58 10.75 -4.26
C GLY A 34 -4.38 11.59 -5.50
N GLY A 35 -4.06 10.94 -6.59
CA GLY A 35 -3.88 11.58 -7.89
C GLY A 35 -4.29 10.67 -9.03
N LEU A 36 -4.56 11.33 -10.15
CA LEU A 36 -4.79 10.71 -11.45
C LEU A 36 -3.84 11.33 -12.46
N TYR A 37 -2.96 10.54 -13.03
CA TYR A 37 -2.21 10.87 -14.24
C TYR A 37 -3.08 10.56 -15.45
N VAL A 38 -3.14 11.47 -16.41
CA VAL A 38 -3.83 11.30 -17.69
C VAL A 38 -2.89 11.80 -18.79
N LYS A 39 -2.62 10.95 -19.79
CA LYS A 39 -1.71 11.27 -20.89
C LYS A 39 -2.28 12.34 -21.83
N SER A 40 -3.55 12.20 -22.17
CA SER A 40 -4.29 13.12 -23.08
C SER A 40 -5.56 13.64 -22.38
N PRO A 41 -5.41 14.60 -21.43
CA PRO A 41 -6.55 15.07 -20.64
C PRO A 41 -7.60 15.82 -21.47
N GLU A 42 -7.23 16.35 -22.64
CA GLU A 42 -8.15 17.03 -23.58
C GLU A 42 -9.19 16.05 -24.16
N GLU A 43 -8.84 14.80 -24.38
CA GLU A 43 -9.71 13.76 -24.94
C GLU A 43 -10.68 13.15 -23.92
N LEU A 44 -10.37 13.30 -22.63
CA LEU A 44 -11.15 12.69 -21.55
C LEU A 44 -12.27 13.63 -21.09
N ALA A 45 -13.51 13.13 -21.05
CA ALA A 45 -14.63 13.87 -20.46
C ALA A 45 -14.60 13.79 -18.94
N PRO A 46 -14.95 14.87 -18.21
CA PRO A 46 -15.13 14.79 -16.77
C PRO A 46 -16.30 13.87 -16.41
N LEU A 47 -16.08 12.99 -15.43
CA LEU A 47 -17.11 12.08 -14.93
C LEU A 47 -18.13 12.82 -14.04
N VAL A 48 -17.66 13.79 -13.28
CA VAL A 48 -18.48 14.62 -12.38
C VAL A 48 -18.18 16.09 -12.67
N THR A 49 -19.21 16.87 -12.76
CA THR A 49 -19.13 18.33 -12.96
C THR A 49 -19.73 19.07 -11.78
N GLY A 50 -19.28 20.31 -11.54
CA GLY A 50 -19.76 21.15 -10.44
C GLY A 50 -18.95 22.43 -10.31
N GLY A 51 -19.33 23.28 -9.39
CA GLY A 51 -18.61 24.53 -9.16
C GLY A 51 -17.16 24.30 -8.78
N THR A 52 -16.23 24.90 -9.52
CA THR A 52 -14.78 24.73 -9.32
C THR A 52 -14.14 25.93 -8.59
N GLY A 53 -14.87 27.04 -8.45
CA GLY A 53 -14.34 28.28 -7.92
C GLY A 53 -13.54 29.10 -8.95
N SER A 54 -13.27 28.55 -10.12
CA SER A 54 -12.68 29.22 -11.27
C SER A 54 -13.72 29.40 -12.37
N ASN A 55 -13.64 30.47 -13.13
CA ASN A 55 -14.56 30.80 -14.24
C ASN A 55 -16.04 30.73 -13.82
N SER A 56 -16.35 31.33 -12.66
CA SER A 56 -17.68 31.24 -12.01
C SER A 56 -18.83 31.82 -12.83
N GLU A 57 -18.54 32.59 -13.86
CA GLU A 57 -19.52 33.17 -14.81
C GLU A 57 -19.99 32.13 -15.85
N SER A 58 -19.23 31.06 -16.05
CA SER A 58 -19.57 30.05 -17.05
C SER A 58 -20.56 29.03 -16.47
N VAL A 59 -21.57 28.69 -17.27
CA VAL A 59 -22.51 27.58 -16.98
C VAL A 59 -21.93 26.22 -17.35
N SER A 60 -20.73 26.17 -17.93
CA SER A 60 -20.07 24.95 -18.38
C SER A 60 -18.84 24.68 -17.55
N GLN A 61 -18.52 23.39 -17.37
CA GLN A 61 -17.29 22.93 -16.73
C GLN A 61 -16.06 23.51 -17.45
N PRO A 62 -15.05 24.04 -16.74
CA PRO A 62 -13.81 24.50 -17.35
C PRO A 62 -13.14 23.42 -18.21
N LYS A 63 -12.49 23.84 -19.30
CA LYS A 63 -11.75 22.91 -20.18
C LYS A 63 -10.26 22.82 -19.83
N PHE A 64 -9.75 23.74 -19.01
CA PHE A 64 -8.35 23.78 -18.61
C PHE A 64 -8.08 22.93 -17.35
N MET A 65 -6.87 22.41 -17.25
CA MET A 65 -6.42 21.61 -16.12
C MET A 65 -5.90 22.51 -14.98
N PRO A 66 -6.05 22.12 -13.71
CA PRO A 66 -6.69 20.89 -13.23
C PRO A 66 -8.21 20.95 -13.08
N ASP A 67 -8.82 22.14 -13.25
CA ASP A 67 -10.22 22.44 -12.94
C ASP A 67 -11.21 21.61 -13.77
N LYS A 68 -10.81 21.17 -14.97
CA LYS A 68 -11.61 20.29 -15.82
C LYS A 68 -12.12 19.05 -15.08
N PHE A 69 -11.30 18.47 -14.20
CA PHE A 69 -11.61 17.24 -13.46
C PHE A 69 -11.92 17.47 -11.98
N HIS A 70 -11.97 18.73 -11.55
CA HIS A 70 -12.36 19.09 -10.20
C HIS A 70 -13.82 19.55 -10.17
N SER A 71 -14.58 19.07 -9.19
CA SER A 71 -15.92 19.52 -8.91
C SER A 71 -16.09 19.78 -7.42
N GLY A 72 -16.63 20.95 -7.08
CA GLY A 72 -16.77 21.38 -5.68
C GLY A 72 -15.46 21.90 -5.07
N THR A 73 -15.50 22.23 -3.80
CA THR A 73 -14.37 22.76 -3.04
C THR A 73 -13.36 21.64 -2.74
N MET A 74 -12.14 21.80 -3.20
CA MET A 74 -11.07 20.85 -2.99
C MET A 74 -10.60 20.86 -1.52
N ASN A 75 -10.23 19.67 -1.00
CA ASN A 75 -9.62 19.52 0.31
C ASN A 75 -8.16 20.02 0.29
N THR A 76 -7.99 21.33 0.17
CA THR A 76 -6.68 21.97 0.05
C THR A 76 -5.72 21.64 1.20
N PRO A 77 -6.15 21.60 2.48
CA PRO A 77 -5.24 21.22 3.58
C PRO A 77 -4.68 19.82 3.40
N ALA A 78 -5.51 18.84 3.03
CA ALA A 78 -5.05 17.47 2.84
C ALA A 78 -4.17 17.31 1.59
N ILE A 79 -4.47 18.03 0.50
CA ILE A 79 -3.62 18.07 -0.70
C ILE A 79 -2.24 18.68 -0.37
N LYS A 80 -2.20 19.75 0.42
CA LYS A 80 -0.95 20.34 0.88
C LYS A 80 -0.14 19.39 1.75
N ALA A 81 -0.79 18.64 2.63
CA ALA A 81 -0.15 17.60 3.46
C ALA A 81 0.39 16.44 2.59
N LEU A 82 -0.36 15.98 1.57
CA LEU A 82 0.16 15.03 0.58
C LEU A 82 1.41 15.58 -0.12
N GLY A 83 1.42 16.87 -0.48
CA GLY A 83 2.59 17.53 -1.07
C GLY A 83 3.83 17.47 -0.15
N ALA A 84 3.65 17.53 1.17
CA ALA A 84 4.75 17.34 2.12
C ALA A 84 5.28 15.88 2.10
N GLY A 85 4.39 14.89 2.06
CA GLY A 85 4.76 13.48 1.93
C GLY A 85 5.52 13.19 0.63
N VAL A 86 5.03 13.71 -0.50
CA VAL A 86 5.72 13.59 -1.80
C VAL A 86 7.12 14.22 -1.76
N LYS A 87 7.27 15.41 -1.16
CA LYS A 87 8.57 16.05 -0.99
C LYS A 87 9.52 15.20 -0.14
N TYR A 88 9.02 14.53 0.89
CA TYR A 88 9.82 13.60 1.69
C TYR A 88 10.32 12.44 0.83
N VAL A 89 9.42 11.78 0.09
CA VAL A 89 9.79 10.68 -0.82
C VAL A 89 10.81 11.13 -1.86
N MET A 90 10.63 12.31 -2.47
CA MET A 90 11.57 12.86 -3.44
C MET A 90 12.94 13.18 -2.82
N LYS A 91 12.98 13.66 -1.58
CA LYS A 91 14.23 13.97 -0.87
C LYS A 91 15.09 12.73 -0.62
N TYR A 92 14.47 11.63 -0.22
CA TYR A 92 15.19 10.38 0.06
C TYR A 92 15.39 9.52 -1.19
N GLY A 93 14.51 9.66 -2.15
CA GLY A 93 14.51 8.87 -3.40
C GLY A 93 13.69 7.60 -3.29
N VAL A 94 12.84 7.36 -4.28
CA VAL A 94 11.97 6.18 -4.38
C VAL A 94 12.77 4.88 -4.30
N ASP A 95 13.90 4.81 -5.02
CA ASP A 95 14.75 3.61 -5.05
C ASP A 95 15.39 3.30 -3.71
N VAL A 96 15.78 4.34 -2.93
CA VAL A 96 16.37 4.17 -1.60
C VAL A 96 15.33 3.64 -0.64
N ILE A 97 14.13 4.23 -0.66
CA ILE A 97 12.99 3.78 0.15
C ILE A 97 12.63 2.34 -0.21
N GLY A 98 12.43 2.05 -1.49
CA GLY A 98 12.06 0.72 -1.96
C GLY A 98 13.08 -0.36 -1.61
N LYS A 99 14.38 -0.07 -1.75
CA LYS A 99 15.46 -1.01 -1.35
C LYS A 99 15.45 -1.28 0.14
N HIS A 100 15.25 -0.24 0.97
CA HIS A 100 15.15 -0.40 2.42
C HIS A 100 13.96 -1.29 2.81
N GLU A 101 12.79 -0.98 2.30
CA GLU A 101 11.55 -1.73 2.56
C GLU A 101 11.67 -3.18 2.09
N LYS A 102 12.23 -3.41 0.90
CA LYS A 102 12.47 -4.74 0.34
C LYS A 102 13.43 -5.54 1.21
N MET A 103 14.55 -4.96 1.64
CA MET A 103 15.51 -5.61 2.52
C MET A 103 14.85 -6.09 3.83
N LEU A 104 13.97 -5.28 4.43
CA LEU A 104 13.26 -5.67 5.66
C LEU A 104 12.27 -6.81 5.42
N SER A 105 11.50 -6.73 4.35
CA SER A 105 10.51 -7.76 4.00
C SER A 105 11.16 -9.09 3.60
N GLU A 106 12.24 -9.07 2.84
CA GLU A 106 13.02 -10.27 2.49
C GLU A 106 13.60 -10.93 3.73
N LYS A 107 14.20 -10.15 4.64
CA LYS A 107 14.72 -10.69 5.89
C LYS A 107 13.65 -11.31 6.77
N PHE A 108 12.49 -10.67 6.86
CA PHE A 108 11.36 -11.25 7.58
C PHE A 108 10.86 -12.55 6.92
N LYS A 109 10.71 -12.56 5.59
CA LYS A 109 10.33 -13.72 4.80
C LYS A 109 11.29 -14.90 5.03
N GLU A 110 12.59 -14.66 4.91
CA GLU A 110 13.62 -15.68 5.19
C GLU A 110 13.48 -16.27 6.59
N ASN A 111 13.32 -15.43 7.62
CA ASN A 111 13.17 -15.88 8.99
C ASN A 111 11.93 -16.76 9.17
N LEU A 112 10.79 -16.40 8.55
CA LEU A 112 9.56 -17.19 8.62
C LEU A 112 9.67 -18.53 7.89
N MET A 113 10.34 -18.56 6.74
CA MET A 113 10.54 -19.80 5.95
C MET A 113 11.38 -20.85 6.68
N ASN A 114 12.13 -20.45 7.71
CA ASN A 114 12.90 -21.36 8.58
C ASN A 114 12.07 -21.90 9.77
N MET A 115 10.75 -21.64 9.81
CA MET A 115 9.85 -22.12 10.86
C MET A 115 8.94 -23.23 10.33
N ASP A 116 8.96 -24.41 10.93
CA ASP A 116 8.24 -25.60 10.45
C ASP A 116 6.71 -25.38 10.35
N ASN A 117 6.13 -24.58 11.26
CA ASN A 117 4.69 -24.37 11.35
C ASN A 117 4.24 -23.04 10.73
N VAL A 118 5.04 -22.43 9.85
CA VAL A 118 4.70 -21.15 9.18
C VAL A 118 4.71 -21.34 7.67
N THR A 119 3.60 -21.01 7.03
CA THR A 119 3.50 -20.97 5.58
C THR A 119 3.58 -19.52 5.10
N VAL A 120 4.53 -19.22 4.24
CA VAL A 120 4.70 -17.90 3.61
C VAL A 120 4.17 -17.93 2.18
N TYR A 121 3.43 -16.92 1.81
CA TYR A 121 2.81 -16.78 0.48
C TYR A 121 3.47 -15.66 -0.33
N GLY A 122 3.41 -15.80 -1.66
CA GLY A 122 3.96 -14.83 -2.61
C GLY A 122 5.28 -15.28 -3.23
N ASN A 123 5.83 -14.43 -4.07
CA ASN A 123 7.09 -14.67 -4.80
C ASN A 123 8.12 -13.58 -4.47
N ASP A 124 9.30 -13.65 -5.10
CA ASP A 124 10.41 -12.73 -4.85
C ASP A 124 10.22 -11.34 -5.47
N ASN A 125 9.20 -11.18 -6.33
CA ASN A 125 8.84 -9.89 -6.92
C ASN A 125 7.79 -9.11 -6.12
N SER A 126 7.49 -9.53 -4.88
CA SER A 126 6.55 -8.84 -4.02
C SER A 126 7.09 -7.46 -3.61
N VAL A 127 6.20 -6.50 -3.44
CA VAL A 127 6.50 -5.26 -2.71
C VAL A 127 6.76 -5.60 -1.22
N ALA A 128 7.13 -4.62 -0.42
CA ALA A 128 7.51 -4.79 0.99
C ALA A 128 6.37 -5.30 1.90
N THR A 129 5.69 -6.34 1.46
CA THR A 129 4.62 -7.03 2.20
C THR A 129 4.88 -8.52 2.23
N VAL A 130 4.66 -9.16 3.39
CA VAL A 130 4.79 -10.59 3.58
C VAL A 130 3.47 -11.13 4.09
N ALA A 131 2.85 -12.03 3.33
CA ALA A 131 1.65 -12.75 3.73
C ALA A 131 2.04 -14.12 4.27
N PHE A 132 1.49 -14.51 5.40
CA PHE A 132 1.80 -15.79 6.05
C PHE A 132 0.63 -16.32 6.87
N ASN A 133 0.68 -17.62 7.18
CA ASN A 133 -0.18 -18.27 8.16
C ASN A 133 0.66 -19.12 9.10
N VAL A 134 0.13 -19.40 10.30
CA VAL A 134 0.79 -20.19 11.34
C VAL A 134 -0.04 -21.44 11.60
N ALA A 135 0.53 -22.61 11.34
CA ALA A 135 -0.12 -23.91 11.53
C ALA A 135 -1.58 -23.93 10.98
N ASN A 136 -2.51 -24.43 11.78
CA ASN A 136 -3.93 -24.49 11.45
C ASN A 136 -4.74 -23.29 11.98
N LEU A 137 -4.07 -22.26 12.51
CA LEU A 137 -4.74 -21.08 13.03
C LEU A 137 -5.38 -20.25 11.90
N GLY A 138 -6.55 -19.70 12.15
CA GLY A 138 -7.13 -18.65 11.33
C GLY A 138 -6.30 -17.37 11.39
N SER A 139 -6.32 -16.59 10.31
CA SER A 139 -5.54 -15.34 10.27
C SER A 139 -5.95 -14.34 11.36
N GLU A 140 -7.23 -14.30 11.71
CA GLU A 140 -7.75 -13.45 12.78
C GLU A 140 -7.28 -13.90 14.18
N GLU A 141 -7.14 -15.20 14.41
CA GLU A 141 -6.59 -15.73 15.67
C GLU A 141 -5.13 -15.28 15.86
N VAL A 142 -4.32 -15.41 14.81
CA VAL A 142 -2.92 -14.94 14.83
C VAL A 142 -2.87 -13.42 15.04
N PHE A 143 -3.78 -12.67 14.42
CA PHE A 143 -3.88 -11.22 14.60
C PHE A 143 -4.16 -10.87 16.07
N GLU A 144 -5.12 -11.52 16.73
CA GLU A 144 -5.42 -11.26 18.15
C GLU A 144 -4.21 -11.59 19.07
N MET A 145 -3.43 -12.65 18.77
CA MET A 145 -2.21 -12.97 19.50
C MET A 145 -1.10 -11.91 19.32
N LEU A 146 -1.09 -11.22 18.18
CA LEU A 146 -0.13 -10.14 17.86
C LEU A 146 -0.59 -8.76 18.32
N LYS A 147 -1.84 -8.61 18.70
CA LYS A 147 -2.44 -7.35 19.14
C LYS A 147 -1.67 -6.72 20.30
N GLY A 148 -1.40 -5.42 20.19
CA GLY A 148 -0.57 -4.70 21.16
C GLY A 148 0.94 -4.96 21.05
N LYS A 149 1.38 -5.88 20.18
CA LYS A 149 2.80 -6.21 19.95
C LYS A 149 3.27 -5.76 18.56
N ALA A 150 2.43 -5.94 17.54
CA ALA A 150 2.74 -5.57 16.17
C ALA A 150 1.47 -5.14 15.43
N ALA A 151 1.60 -4.13 14.57
CA ALA A 151 0.53 -3.67 13.69
C ALA A 151 0.57 -4.47 12.38
N VAL A 152 -0.26 -5.50 12.30
CA VAL A 152 -0.45 -6.34 11.10
C VAL A 152 -1.90 -6.27 10.63
N ARG A 153 -2.20 -6.88 9.51
CA ARG A 153 -3.56 -7.10 9.06
C ARG A 153 -3.84 -8.58 8.88
N ALA A 154 -5.09 -8.97 9.11
CA ALA A 154 -5.57 -10.33 8.86
C ALA A 154 -6.74 -10.32 7.86
N GLY A 155 -7.09 -11.49 7.35
CA GLY A 155 -8.21 -11.72 6.43
C GLY A 155 -7.83 -11.62 4.96
N TYR A 156 -8.74 -11.09 4.14
CA TYR A 156 -8.64 -11.12 2.67
C TYR A 156 -8.01 -9.87 2.04
N HIS A 157 -7.71 -8.83 2.81
CA HIS A 157 -7.02 -7.61 2.36
C HIS A 157 -7.66 -6.94 1.13
N CYS A 158 -8.98 -7.03 0.94
CA CYS A 158 -9.71 -6.58 -0.25
C CYS A 158 -9.26 -7.29 -1.55
N ALA A 159 -8.72 -8.50 -1.48
CA ALA A 159 -8.15 -9.25 -2.60
C ALA A 159 -8.63 -10.72 -2.65
N PRO A 160 -9.94 -11.00 -2.73
CA PRO A 160 -10.46 -12.36 -2.64
C PRO A 160 -9.94 -13.28 -3.76
N LEU A 161 -9.70 -12.74 -4.95
CA LEU A 161 -9.16 -13.51 -6.07
C LEU A 161 -7.69 -13.92 -5.81
N ALA A 162 -6.89 -13.07 -5.16
CA ALA A 162 -5.54 -13.42 -4.77
C ALA A 162 -5.56 -14.57 -3.74
N HIS A 163 -6.45 -14.52 -2.75
CA HIS A 163 -6.61 -15.60 -1.76
C HIS A 163 -7.07 -16.92 -2.38
N ARG A 164 -7.89 -16.88 -3.42
CA ARG A 164 -8.22 -18.09 -4.21
C ARG A 164 -6.98 -18.67 -4.89
N ALA A 165 -6.17 -17.80 -5.51
CA ALA A 165 -4.97 -18.22 -6.24
C ALA A 165 -3.89 -18.82 -5.33
N ILE A 166 -3.76 -18.34 -4.09
CA ILE A 166 -2.78 -18.85 -3.11
C ILE A 166 -3.35 -19.89 -2.14
N GLY A 167 -4.61 -20.32 -2.31
CA GLY A 167 -5.24 -21.38 -1.52
C GLY A 167 -5.57 -20.99 -0.08
N THR A 168 -5.89 -19.74 0.19
CA THR A 168 -6.21 -19.23 1.54
C THR A 168 -7.63 -18.67 1.65
N SER A 169 -8.55 -19.16 0.79
CA SER A 169 -9.94 -18.70 0.77
C SER A 169 -10.76 -19.10 2.00
N ASP A 170 -10.30 -20.06 2.76
CA ASP A 170 -10.96 -20.59 3.97
C ASP A 170 -10.63 -19.78 5.23
N ARG A 171 -9.39 -19.28 5.34
CA ARG A 171 -8.87 -18.68 6.57
C ARG A 171 -8.16 -17.34 6.41
N GLY A 172 -8.10 -16.81 5.18
CA GLY A 172 -7.35 -15.60 4.89
C GLY A 172 -5.84 -15.76 5.11
N ALA A 173 -5.15 -14.66 5.31
CA ALA A 173 -3.73 -14.64 5.70
C ALA A 173 -3.45 -13.45 6.62
N VAL A 174 -2.41 -13.56 7.44
CA VAL A 174 -1.79 -12.43 8.12
C VAL A 174 -0.85 -11.73 7.16
N ARG A 175 -0.86 -10.40 7.15
CA ARG A 175 0.03 -9.59 6.32
C ARG A 175 0.81 -8.61 7.17
N ALA A 176 2.13 -8.75 7.19
CA ALA A 176 3.07 -7.73 7.65
C ALA A 176 3.46 -6.84 6.47
N SER A 177 3.53 -5.53 6.69
CA SER A 177 3.95 -4.53 5.70
C SER A 177 5.05 -3.68 6.31
N PHE A 178 6.14 -3.49 5.58
CA PHE A 178 7.29 -2.72 6.01
C PHE A 178 7.30 -1.37 5.30
N GLY A 179 7.58 -0.32 6.03
CA GLY A 179 7.69 1.03 5.53
C GLY A 179 9.04 1.66 5.88
N VAL A 180 9.28 2.85 5.35
CA VAL A 180 10.55 3.59 5.52
C VAL A 180 10.93 3.84 6.98
N PHE A 181 9.98 3.85 7.91
CA PHE A 181 10.21 4.07 9.34
C PHE A 181 10.48 2.80 10.13
N ASN A 182 10.35 1.62 9.52
CA ASN A 182 10.69 0.37 10.16
C ASN A 182 12.20 0.12 10.17
N SER A 183 12.67 -0.64 11.15
CA SER A 183 14.06 -0.98 11.35
C SER A 183 14.29 -2.50 11.30
N LYS A 184 15.54 -2.93 11.21
CA LYS A 184 15.93 -4.34 11.37
C LYS A 184 15.49 -4.90 12.73
N ASN A 185 15.47 -4.08 13.78
CA ASN A 185 15.02 -4.50 15.10
C ASN A 185 13.52 -4.84 15.13
N ASP A 186 12.70 -4.13 14.34
CA ASP A 186 11.29 -4.44 14.20
C ASP A 186 11.09 -5.80 13.52
N VAL A 187 11.91 -6.13 12.52
CA VAL A 187 11.93 -7.46 11.90
C VAL A 187 12.27 -8.54 12.93
N VAL A 188 13.30 -8.33 13.75
CA VAL A 188 13.69 -9.29 14.80
C VAL A 188 12.55 -9.50 15.79
N LYS A 189 11.96 -8.43 16.32
CA LYS A 189 10.84 -8.50 17.25
C LYS A 189 9.63 -9.23 16.65
N MET A 190 9.27 -8.87 15.42
CA MET A 190 8.14 -9.50 14.75
C MET A 190 8.38 -11.00 14.49
N THR A 191 9.61 -11.36 14.10
CA THR A 191 10.02 -12.75 13.94
C THR A 191 9.88 -13.54 15.25
N ASP A 192 10.34 -12.97 16.38
CA ASP A 192 10.23 -13.59 17.71
C ASP A 192 8.76 -13.79 18.13
N TYR A 193 7.90 -12.82 17.85
CA TYR A 193 6.47 -12.98 18.14
C TYR A 193 5.84 -14.12 17.34
N VAL A 194 6.10 -14.20 16.03
CA VAL A 194 5.58 -15.30 15.20
C VAL A 194 6.16 -16.65 15.65
N TYR A 195 7.44 -16.70 15.97
CA TYR A 195 8.10 -17.90 16.49
C TYR A 195 7.44 -18.42 17.77
N LYS A 196 7.14 -17.54 18.73
CA LYS A 196 6.45 -17.93 19.97
C LYS A 196 5.05 -18.48 19.69
N ILE A 197 4.32 -17.89 18.75
CA ILE A 197 3.00 -18.40 18.34
C ILE A 197 3.16 -19.78 17.70
N SER A 198 4.12 -19.98 16.79
CA SER A 198 4.33 -21.25 16.09
C SER A 198 4.72 -22.39 17.03
N LYS A 199 5.52 -22.09 18.07
CA LYS A 199 5.94 -23.10 19.08
C LYS A 199 4.81 -23.51 20.02
N ASN A 200 3.93 -22.60 20.41
CA ASN A 200 2.78 -22.93 21.26
C ASN A 200 1.78 -23.88 20.57
N MET A 201 1.91 -24.10 19.26
CA MET A 201 1.07 -25.00 18.45
C MET A 201 1.75 -26.35 18.20
N SER A 202 2.96 -26.60 18.73
CA SER A 202 3.72 -27.84 18.54
C SER A 202 3.57 -28.86 19.71
N GLY A 203 2.60 -28.57 20.63
CA GLY A 203 2.31 -29.44 21.81
C GLY A 203 1.03 -30.26 21.66
#